data_b604756ad3e86a61b8fed8e8a9c94b56
#
_entry.id   b604756ad3e86a61b8fed8e8a9c94b56
#
_cell.length_a   1.000
_cell.length_b   1.000
_cell.length_c   1.000
_cell.angle_alpha   90.00
_cell.angle_beta   90.00
_cell.angle_gamma   90.00
#
_symmetry.space_group_name_H-M   'P 1'
#
loop_
_entity.id
_entity.type
_entity.pdbx_description
1 polymer ?
#
loop_
_entity_poly.entity_id
_entity_poly.type
_entity_poly.pdbx_seq_one_letter_code
_entity_poly.pdbx_strand_id
1 'polypeptide(L)'
;YDEGEKYLSIWVHSIEDTDEGKCYREAVESFNKAYDGKYFADIEFIPRNDSGGGYSDKINASVMSGDLPDVLTVDGPNIAAYAENGIIQPLAEISEKEKSEYLESIIEQGTYNDKLYALGAMESSVGLYYNKDILKEAGIDVPDADHPWTFSEFLKVLEKVKKVTDKKKGYALDMTFPVGEATIYYYAPFFWSNGGNLIDN
;
A
#
# COMPACT_ATOMS: atom_id res chain seq x y z
N TYR A 1 26.02 0.58 18.63
CA TYR A 1 25.27 0.19 19.83
C TYR A 1 26.23 -0.20 20.95
N ASP A 2 25.76 -0.10 22.17
CA ASP A 2 26.59 -0.34 23.35
C ASP A 2 26.67 -1.82 23.71
N GLU A 3 27.74 -2.22 24.43
CA GLU A 3 27.95 -3.59 24.86
C GLU A 3 26.81 -4.02 25.81
N GLY A 4 25.99 -4.99 25.38
CA GLY A 4 24.85 -5.51 26.14
C GLY A 4 23.47 -5.14 25.55
N GLU A 5 23.40 -4.23 24.59
CA GLU A 5 22.16 -3.94 23.86
C GLU A 5 21.85 -5.08 22.88
N LYS A 6 20.55 -5.31 22.69
CA LYS A 6 20.08 -6.19 21.62
C LYS A 6 19.96 -5.41 20.32
N TYR A 7 20.68 -5.83 19.31
CA TYR A 7 20.61 -5.25 17.97
C TYR A 7 19.37 -5.74 17.23
N LEU A 8 18.69 -4.81 16.56
CA LEU A 8 17.53 -5.07 15.70
C LEU A 8 17.79 -4.48 14.32
N SER A 9 17.68 -5.29 13.31
CA SER A 9 17.79 -4.89 11.89
C SER A 9 16.42 -4.62 11.31
N ILE A 10 16.26 -3.48 10.62
CA ILE A 10 15.00 -3.06 10.00
C ILE A 10 15.24 -2.78 8.53
N TRP A 11 14.45 -3.38 7.65
CA TRP A 11 14.45 -3.05 6.22
C TRP A 11 13.17 -2.34 5.83
N VAL A 12 13.31 -1.21 5.12
CA VAL A 12 12.18 -0.45 4.61
C VAL A 12 12.26 -0.27 3.09
N HIS A 13 11.12 -0.49 2.44
CA HIS A 13 10.95 -0.29 1.00
C HIS A 13 10.70 1.20 0.69
N SER A 14 11.69 2.03 0.93
CA SER A 14 11.61 3.48 0.77
C SER A 14 12.96 4.08 0.39
N ILE A 15 12.97 5.35 0.05
CA ILE A 15 14.16 6.17 -0.17
C ILE A 15 14.34 7.10 1.02
N GLU A 16 15.52 7.11 1.60
CA GLU A 16 15.83 7.83 2.85
C GLU A 16 15.49 9.33 2.80
N ASP A 17 15.82 10.00 1.68
CA ASP A 17 15.64 11.45 1.53
C ASP A 17 14.20 11.89 1.22
N THR A 18 13.26 10.95 1.08
CA THR A 18 11.83 11.25 0.93
C THR A 18 11.18 11.57 2.26
N ASP A 19 10.00 12.20 2.22
CA ASP A 19 9.24 12.47 3.45
C ASP A 19 8.83 11.16 4.16
N GLU A 20 8.50 10.12 3.40
CA GLU A 20 8.27 8.77 3.93
C GLU A 20 9.52 8.21 4.63
N GLY A 21 10.69 8.30 3.97
CA GLY A 21 11.95 7.82 4.54
C GLY A 21 12.33 8.54 5.82
N LYS A 22 12.12 9.86 5.88
CA LYS A 22 12.34 10.65 7.10
C LYS A 22 11.44 10.21 8.25
N CYS A 23 10.15 9.91 7.98
CA CYS A 23 9.24 9.38 9.00
C CYS A 23 9.75 8.05 9.59
N TYR A 24 10.25 7.13 8.75
CA TYR A 24 10.84 5.87 9.23
C TYR A 24 12.09 6.12 10.06
N ARG A 25 12.96 7.03 9.65
CA ARG A 25 14.17 7.38 10.42
C ARG A 25 13.81 7.97 11.76
N GLU A 26 12.92 8.94 11.80
CA GLU A 26 12.46 9.58 13.06
C GLU A 26 11.82 8.55 14.02
N ALA A 27 11.07 7.58 13.48
CA ALA A 27 10.49 6.50 14.28
C ALA A 27 11.58 5.63 14.92
N VAL A 28 12.61 5.23 14.15
CA VAL A 28 13.74 4.43 14.66
C VAL A 28 14.58 5.22 15.67
N GLU A 29 14.86 6.49 15.42
CA GLU A 29 15.56 7.37 16.38
C GLU A 29 14.78 7.51 17.69
N SER A 30 13.45 7.65 17.59
CA SER A 30 12.58 7.71 18.77
C SER A 30 12.57 6.40 19.54
N PHE A 31 12.56 5.26 18.84
CA PHE A 31 12.69 3.93 19.44
C PHE A 31 14.02 3.79 20.18
N ASN A 32 15.14 4.09 19.52
CA ASN A 32 16.47 3.98 20.11
C ASN A 32 16.61 4.85 21.36
N LYS A 33 16.04 6.07 21.34
CA LYS A 33 16.00 6.94 22.52
C LYS A 33 15.14 6.38 23.65
N ALA A 34 14.01 5.76 23.34
CA ALA A 34 13.08 5.22 24.34
C ALA A 34 13.61 3.94 25.00
N TYR A 35 14.42 3.18 24.28
CA TYR A 35 14.94 1.88 24.72
C TYR A 35 16.46 1.85 24.88
N ASP A 36 17.09 3.02 25.02
CA ASP A 36 18.52 3.21 25.25
C ASP A 36 19.06 2.24 26.35
N GLY A 37 20.20 1.63 26.07
CA GLY A 37 20.81 0.60 26.94
C GLY A 37 20.10 -0.76 26.94
N LYS A 38 19.04 -0.97 26.15
CA LYS A 38 18.34 -2.26 26.06
C LYS A 38 18.28 -2.79 24.63
N TYR A 39 17.93 -1.93 23.68
CA TYR A 39 17.79 -2.25 22.28
C TYR A 39 18.38 -1.13 21.42
N PHE A 40 19.02 -1.51 20.35
CA PHE A 40 19.42 -0.60 19.29
C PHE A 40 18.88 -1.10 17.96
N ALA A 41 18.07 -0.30 17.31
CA ALA A 41 17.52 -0.57 15.99
C ALA A 41 18.32 0.18 14.92
N ASP A 42 18.68 -0.54 13.86
CA ASP A 42 19.32 0.02 12.67
C ASP A 42 18.42 -0.17 11.45
N ILE A 43 18.34 0.84 10.60
CA ILE A 43 17.43 0.88 9.46
C ILE A 43 18.19 0.93 8.15
N GLU A 44 17.89 0.00 7.26
CA GLU A 44 18.35 -0.02 5.88
C GLU A 44 17.21 0.39 4.93
N PHE A 45 17.47 1.41 4.13
CA PHE A 45 16.56 1.88 3.09
C PHE A 45 16.86 1.16 1.79
N ILE A 46 15.87 0.45 1.26
CA ILE A 46 15.98 -0.26 -0.01
C ILE A 46 15.03 0.43 -1.00
N PRO A 47 15.56 1.18 -1.96
CA PRO A 47 14.75 1.96 -2.88
C PRO A 47 13.77 1.11 -3.68
N ARG A 48 12.60 1.67 -3.95
CA ARG A 48 11.72 1.17 -5.00
C ARG A 48 12.40 1.43 -6.34
N ASN A 49 12.57 0.39 -7.12
CA ASN A 49 13.03 0.56 -8.50
C ASN A 49 11.84 0.56 -9.47
N ASP A 50 12.02 1.15 -10.65
CA ASP A 50 10.98 1.27 -11.67
C ASP A 50 10.46 -0.08 -12.19
N SER A 51 11.20 -1.16 -11.98
CA SER A 51 10.83 -2.53 -12.34
C SER A 51 10.13 -3.32 -11.23
N GLY A 52 9.99 -2.74 -10.02
CA GLY A 52 9.23 -3.33 -8.91
C GLY A 52 9.89 -4.52 -8.20
N GLY A 53 11.01 -5.03 -8.69
CA GLY A 53 11.59 -6.29 -8.20
C GLY A 53 12.62 -6.16 -7.07
N GLY A 54 13.32 -5.04 -6.96
CA GLY A 54 14.53 -4.95 -6.13
C GLY A 54 14.36 -5.31 -4.66
N TYR A 55 13.30 -4.85 -4.00
CA TYR A 55 13.04 -5.15 -2.60
C TYR A 55 12.61 -6.61 -2.41
N SER A 56 11.64 -7.09 -3.20
CA SER A 56 11.18 -8.47 -3.16
C SER A 56 12.29 -9.45 -3.52
N ASP A 57 13.14 -9.12 -4.49
CA ASP A 57 14.29 -9.94 -4.88
C ASP A 57 15.30 -10.04 -3.74
N LYS A 58 15.55 -8.95 -3.02
CA LYS A 58 16.41 -8.97 -1.83
C LYS A 58 15.82 -9.86 -0.74
N ILE A 59 14.53 -9.75 -0.43
CA ILE A 59 13.87 -10.63 0.53
C ILE A 59 14.02 -12.10 0.11
N ASN A 60 13.70 -12.44 -1.15
CA ASN A 60 13.79 -13.80 -1.64
C ASN A 60 15.21 -14.38 -1.57
N ALA A 61 16.21 -13.58 -1.90
CA ALA A 61 17.62 -13.99 -1.77
C ALA A 61 17.98 -14.22 -0.31
N SER A 62 17.52 -13.36 0.59
CA SER A 62 17.82 -13.45 2.02
C SER A 62 17.08 -14.60 2.73
N VAL A 63 15.91 -15.00 2.22
CA VAL A 63 15.24 -16.23 2.68
C VAL A 63 16.14 -17.44 2.43
N MET A 64 16.79 -17.50 1.29
CA MET A 64 17.67 -18.63 0.94
C MET A 64 18.98 -18.65 1.75
N SER A 65 19.53 -17.50 2.11
CA SER A 65 20.76 -17.38 2.90
C SER A 65 20.51 -17.41 4.41
N GLY A 66 19.29 -17.16 4.86
CA GLY A 66 18.96 -17.04 6.28
C GLY A 66 19.28 -15.66 6.88
N ASP A 67 19.51 -14.65 6.05
CA ASP A 67 19.93 -13.29 6.44
C ASP A 67 18.76 -12.29 6.39
N LEU A 68 17.57 -12.71 6.82
CA LEU A 68 16.41 -11.80 6.92
C LEU A 68 16.60 -10.81 8.09
N PRO A 69 16.06 -9.59 7.98
CA PRO A 69 16.06 -8.63 9.08
C PRO A 69 15.06 -9.04 10.18
N ASP A 70 15.19 -8.43 11.36
CA ASP A 70 14.24 -8.65 12.45
C ASP A 70 12.87 -8.01 12.16
N VAL A 71 12.85 -6.90 11.42
CA VAL A 71 11.64 -6.20 11.00
C VAL A 71 11.78 -5.80 9.52
N LEU A 72 10.70 -5.97 8.76
CA LEU A 72 10.68 -5.53 7.36
C LEU A 72 9.31 -4.92 7.00
N THR A 73 9.30 -3.97 6.08
CA THR A 73 8.06 -3.53 5.46
C THR A 73 7.58 -4.53 4.42
N VAL A 74 6.29 -4.73 4.34
CA VAL A 74 5.65 -5.70 3.44
C VAL A 74 4.46 -5.05 2.76
N ASP A 75 4.33 -5.22 1.45
CA ASP A 75 3.10 -4.86 0.75
C ASP A 75 1.98 -5.86 1.11
N GLY A 76 0.77 -5.34 1.37
CA GLY A 76 -0.36 -6.13 1.84
C GLY A 76 -0.61 -7.44 1.07
N PRO A 77 -0.60 -7.44 -0.26
CA PRO A 77 -0.80 -8.66 -1.06
C PRO A 77 0.20 -9.79 -0.77
N ASN A 78 1.38 -9.48 -0.23
CA ASN A 78 2.42 -10.47 0.04
C ASN A 78 2.33 -11.09 1.44
N ILE A 79 1.53 -10.52 2.35
CA ILE A 79 1.46 -10.95 3.77
C ILE A 79 1.11 -12.43 3.88
N ALA A 80 0.04 -12.86 3.22
CA ALA A 80 -0.40 -14.26 3.28
C ALA A 80 0.69 -15.23 2.78
N ALA A 81 1.32 -14.93 1.65
CA ALA A 81 2.38 -15.74 1.09
C ALA A 81 3.62 -15.79 2.00
N TYR A 82 3.99 -14.67 2.58
CA TYR A 82 5.15 -14.60 3.49
C TYR A 82 4.89 -15.32 4.82
N ALA A 83 3.65 -15.22 5.34
CA ALA A 83 3.23 -15.95 6.53
C ALA A 83 3.24 -17.47 6.30
N GLU A 84 2.66 -17.93 5.17
CA GLU A 84 2.58 -19.35 4.82
C GLU A 84 3.96 -19.97 4.63
N ASN A 85 4.90 -19.23 4.04
CA ASN A 85 6.27 -19.68 3.81
C ASN A 85 7.20 -19.43 5.01
N GLY A 86 6.70 -18.91 6.13
CA GLY A 86 7.50 -18.70 7.34
C GLY A 86 8.53 -17.58 7.23
N ILE A 87 8.38 -16.68 6.25
CA ILE A 87 9.25 -15.51 6.05
C ILE A 87 8.98 -14.47 7.15
N ILE A 88 7.70 -14.32 7.53
CA ILE A 88 7.28 -13.49 8.64
C ILE A 88 6.57 -14.34 9.69
N GLN A 89 6.60 -13.90 10.94
CA GLN A 89 6.00 -14.57 12.08
C GLN A 89 4.81 -13.75 12.61
N PRO A 90 3.85 -14.40 13.29
CA PRO A 90 2.80 -13.67 13.97
C PRO A 90 3.39 -12.64 14.95
N LEU A 91 2.81 -11.45 14.95
CA LEU A 91 3.13 -10.43 15.93
C LEU A 91 2.76 -10.92 17.34
N ALA A 92 3.40 -10.38 18.36
CA ALA A 92 2.96 -10.57 19.74
C ALA A 92 1.50 -10.10 19.89
N GLU A 93 0.84 -10.60 20.92
CA GLU A 93 -0.57 -10.24 21.19
C GLU A 93 -0.69 -8.72 21.37
N ILE A 94 -1.53 -8.12 20.55
CA ILE A 94 -1.86 -6.68 20.57
C ILE A 94 -3.27 -6.57 21.15
N SER A 95 -3.44 -5.69 22.14
CA SER A 95 -4.72 -5.49 22.79
C SER A 95 -5.80 -4.96 21.82
N GLU A 96 -7.05 -5.27 22.08
CA GLU A 96 -8.17 -4.74 21.29
C GLU A 96 -8.21 -3.21 21.29
N LYS A 97 -7.73 -2.56 22.35
CA LYS A 97 -7.59 -1.11 22.40
C LYS A 97 -6.56 -0.61 21.37
N GLU A 98 -5.42 -1.25 21.29
CA GLU A 98 -4.38 -0.88 20.31
C GLU A 98 -4.85 -1.15 18.88
N LYS A 99 -5.53 -2.28 18.62
CA LYS A 99 -6.12 -2.57 17.31
C LYS A 99 -7.14 -1.51 16.90
N SER A 100 -7.94 -1.00 17.84
CA SER A 100 -8.96 0.03 17.54
C SER A 100 -8.38 1.39 17.13
N GLU A 101 -7.09 1.60 17.27
CA GLU A 101 -6.39 2.79 16.78
C GLU A 101 -6.06 2.70 15.28
N TYR A 102 -6.22 1.52 14.66
CA TYR A 102 -6.02 1.27 13.23
C TYR A 102 -7.35 1.19 12.50
N LEU A 103 -7.33 1.43 11.19
CA LEU A 103 -8.46 1.11 10.34
C LEU A 103 -8.69 -0.41 10.31
N GLU A 104 -9.95 -0.82 10.25
CA GLU A 104 -10.34 -2.23 10.19
C GLU A 104 -9.66 -2.94 9.02
N SER A 105 -9.62 -2.30 7.83
CA SER A 105 -8.94 -2.79 6.64
C SER A 105 -7.45 -3.11 6.86
N ILE A 106 -6.76 -2.33 7.69
CA ILE A 106 -5.34 -2.56 8.04
C ILE A 106 -5.19 -3.84 8.87
N ILE A 107 -6.08 -4.04 9.86
CA ILE A 107 -6.07 -5.24 10.69
C ILE A 107 -6.44 -6.47 9.86
N GLU A 108 -7.47 -6.38 9.02
CA GLU A 108 -7.87 -7.47 8.12
C GLU A 108 -6.73 -7.84 7.16
N GLN A 109 -6.12 -6.86 6.49
CA GLN A 109 -5.02 -7.07 5.56
C GLN A 109 -3.78 -7.68 6.25
N GLY A 110 -3.51 -7.29 7.50
CA GLY A 110 -2.39 -7.81 8.30
C GLY A 110 -2.64 -9.20 8.87
N THR A 111 -3.87 -9.73 8.77
CA THR A 111 -4.28 -10.99 9.39
C THR A 111 -4.28 -12.14 8.36
N TYR A 112 -3.67 -13.25 8.74
CA TYR A 112 -3.69 -14.50 7.99
C TYR A 112 -3.92 -15.68 8.94
N ASN A 113 -4.89 -16.58 8.61
CA ASN A 113 -5.27 -17.73 9.44
C ASN A 113 -5.48 -17.33 10.93
N ASP A 114 -6.31 -16.32 11.16
CA ASP A 114 -6.68 -15.78 12.47
C ASP A 114 -5.52 -15.23 13.32
N LYS A 115 -4.36 -14.97 12.71
CA LYS A 115 -3.19 -14.39 13.37
C LYS A 115 -2.77 -13.11 12.66
N LEU A 116 -2.44 -12.10 13.45
CA LEU A 116 -1.91 -10.83 12.95
C LEU A 116 -0.41 -10.96 12.70
N TYR A 117 0.03 -10.70 11.47
CA TYR A 117 1.44 -10.77 11.04
C TYR A 117 2.04 -9.41 10.75
N ALA A 118 1.21 -8.44 10.41
CA ALA A 118 1.67 -7.10 10.07
C ALA A 118 0.68 -6.02 10.54
N LEU A 119 1.20 -4.82 10.77
CA LEU A 119 0.41 -3.60 10.97
C LEU A 119 0.78 -2.60 9.88
N GLY A 120 -0.21 -2.09 9.17
CA GLY A 120 0.01 -1.14 8.08
C GLY A 120 0.48 0.20 8.60
N ALA A 121 1.64 0.64 8.13
CA ALA A 121 2.12 2.00 8.37
C ALA A 121 1.42 3.03 7.47
N MET A 122 0.91 2.57 6.32
CA MET A 122 0.19 3.38 5.34
C MET A 122 -0.98 2.60 4.76
N GLU A 123 -2.04 3.33 4.41
CA GLU A 123 -3.18 2.82 3.66
C GLU A 123 -3.30 3.64 2.38
N SER A 124 -3.72 3.02 1.30
CA SER A 124 -3.97 3.69 0.03
C SER A 124 -5.29 3.26 -0.59
N SER A 125 -5.87 4.12 -1.39
CA SER A 125 -7.11 3.83 -2.12
C SER A 125 -7.03 4.32 -3.55
N VAL A 126 -7.81 3.69 -4.42
CA VAL A 126 -7.97 4.12 -5.80
C VAL A 126 -9.13 5.12 -5.88
N GLY A 127 -8.88 6.25 -6.53
CA GLY A 127 -9.90 7.28 -6.76
C GLY A 127 -9.83 7.83 -8.17
N LEU A 128 -10.98 8.30 -8.66
CA LEU A 128 -11.07 8.95 -9.96
C LEU A 128 -10.72 10.44 -9.82
N TYR A 129 -9.56 10.83 -10.28
CA TYR A 129 -9.17 12.24 -10.39
C TYR A 129 -9.80 12.87 -11.64
N TYR A 130 -10.22 14.11 -11.52
CA TYR A 130 -10.88 14.81 -12.62
C TYR A 130 -10.41 16.25 -12.77
N ASN A 131 -10.47 16.76 -14.00
CA ASN A 131 -10.24 18.17 -14.30
C ASN A 131 -11.55 18.94 -14.16
N LYS A 132 -11.63 19.85 -13.18
CA LYS A 132 -12.83 20.63 -12.87
C LYS A 132 -13.33 21.47 -14.04
N ASP A 133 -12.42 22.07 -14.81
CA ASP A 133 -12.80 22.94 -15.93
C ASP A 133 -13.38 22.16 -17.10
N ILE A 134 -12.84 20.94 -17.35
CA ILE A 134 -13.36 20.05 -18.38
C ILE A 134 -14.76 19.57 -18.01
N LEU A 135 -14.99 19.15 -16.75
CA LEU A 135 -16.32 18.71 -16.32
C LEU A 135 -17.33 19.85 -16.38
N LYS A 136 -16.95 21.04 -15.95
CA LYS A 136 -17.79 22.25 -16.06
C LYS A 136 -18.14 22.60 -17.51
N GLU A 137 -17.16 22.56 -18.43
CA GLU A 137 -17.36 22.78 -19.86
C GLU A 137 -18.29 21.70 -20.47
N ALA A 138 -18.19 20.46 -19.98
CA ALA A 138 -19.05 19.35 -20.40
C ALA A 138 -20.47 19.39 -19.77
N GLY A 139 -20.74 20.34 -18.87
CA GLY A 139 -22.03 20.45 -18.15
C GLY A 139 -22.28 19.25 -17.24
N ILE A 140 -21.25 18.83 -16.49
CA ILE A 140 -21.30 17.69 -15.59
C ILE A 140 -21.12 18.16 -14.16
N ASP A 141 -22.06 17.82 -13.30
CA ASP A 141 -21.94 17.95 -11.86
C ASP A 141 -21.23 16.72 -11.28
N VAL A 142 -20.27 16.97 -10.38
CA VAL A 142 -19.54 15.90 -9.69
C VAL A 142 -20.45 15.29 -8.63
N PRO A 143 -20.59 13.97 -8.57
CA PRO A 143 -21.38 13.31 -7.56
C PRO A 143 -20.76 13.47 -6.17
N ASP A 144 -21.56 13.37 -5.14
CA ASP A 144 -21.11 13.25 -3.76
C ASP A 144 -20.90 11.78 -3.37
N ALA A 145 -20.42 11.55 -2.15
CA ALA A 145 -20.13 10.20 -1.66
C ALA A 145 -21.40 9.35 -1.46
N ASP A 146 -22.54 9.99 -1.20
CA ASP A 146 -23.83 9.31 -0.95
C ASP A 146 -24.54 8.94 -2.25
N HIS A 147 -24.21 9.65 -3.35
CA HIS A 147 -24.81 9.47 -4.67
C HIS A 147 -23.74 9.31 -5.76
N PRO A 148 -22.93 8.23 -5.71
CA PRO A 148 -21.90 7.98 -6.72
C PRO A 148 -22.56 7.66 -8.07
N TRP A 149 -21.84 7.97 -9.16
CA TRP A 149 -22.29 7.54 -10.48
C TRP A 149 -22.38 6.03 -10.57
N THR A 150 -23.46 5.53 -11.11
CA THR A 150 -23.52 4.15 -11.62
C THR A 150 -22.59 4.01 -12.82
N PHE A 151 -22.22 2.77 -13.16
CA PHE A 151 -21.39 2.52 -14.33
C PHE A 151 -22.00 3.08 -15.63
N SER A 152 -23.34 2.95 -15.78
CA SER A 152 -24.06 3.51 -16.94
C SER A 152 -24.04 5.05 -16.97
N GLU A 153 -24.07 5.71 -15.83
CA GLU A 153 -23.94 7.17 -15.75
C GLU A 153 -22.51 7.60 -16.06
N PHE A 154 -21.54 6.89 -15.52
CA PHE A 154 -20.13 7.15 -15.81
C PHE A 154 -19.82 7.08 -17.31
N LEU A 155 -20.34 6.08 -18.03
CA LEU A 155 -20.18 6.00 -19.48
C LEU A 155 -20.78 7.23 -20.20
N LYS A 156 -21.96 7.69 -19.79
CA LYS A 156 -22.58 8.92 -20.34
C LYS A 156 -21.76 10.16 -20.03
N VAL A 157 -21.16 10.22 -18.85
CA VAL A 157 -20.21 11.27 -18.47
C VAL A 157 -19.02 11.29 -19.42
N LEU A 158 -18.40 10.11 -19.66
CA LEU A 158 -17.28 9.99 -20.58
C LEU A 158 -17.62 10.41 -22.02
N GLU A 159 -18.83 10.10 -22.51
CA GLU A 159 -19.29 10.57 -23.82
C GLU A 159 -19.38 12.11 -23.91
N LYS A 160 -19.86 12.77 -22.83
CA LYS A 160 -19.90 14.22 -22.77
C LYS A 160 -18.50 14.84 -22.69
N VAL A 161 -17.66 14.29 -21.81
CA VAL A 161 -16.26 14.72 -21.64
C VAL A 161 -15.49 14.57 -22.96
N LYS A 162 -15.70 13.47 -23.70
CA LYS A 162 -15.07 13.23 -24.99
C LYS A 162 -15.34 14.38 -25.98
N LYS A 163 -16.55 14.92 -26.03
CA LYS A 163 -16.90 16.03 -26.93
C LYS A 163 -16.09 17.32 -26.64
N VAL A 164 -15.66 17.49 -25.40
CA VAL A 164 -14.81 18.60 -24.97
C VAL A 164 -13.33 18.29 -25.25
N THR A 165 -12.88 17.10 -24.87
CA THR A 165 -11.47 16.71 -24.96
C THR A 165 -11.03 16.46 -26.41
N ASP A 166 -11.90 15.97 -27.30
CA ASP A 166 -11.60 15.81 -28.74
C ASP A 166 -11.19 17.15 -29.38
N LYS A 167 -11.85 18.26 -28.99
CA LYS A 167 -11.47 19.61 -29.47
C LYS A 167 -10.10 20.05 -28.98
N LYS A 168 -9.64 19.51 -27.85
CA LYS A 168 -8.36 19.82 -27.21
C LYS A 168 -7.28 18.74 -27.51
N LYS A 169 -7.57 17.78 -28.39
CA LYS A 169 -6.70 16.63 -28.71
C LYS A 169 -6.33 15.81 -27.47
N GLY A 170 -7.27 15.68 -26.52
CA GLY A 170 -7.11 14.93 -25.28
C GLY A 170 -8.00 13.70 -25.25
N TYR A 171 -7.96 12.99 -24.13
CA TYR A 171 -8.75 11.80 -23.84
C TYR A 171 -9.84 12.10 -22.80
N ALA A 172 -10.96 11.36 -22.88
CA ALA A 172 -12.02 11.45 -21.89
C ALA A 172 -11.67 10.73 -20.57
N LEU A 173 -10.87 9.70 -20.67
CA LEU A 173 -10.35 8.93 -19.55
C LEU A 173 -8.91 8.52 -19.89
N ASP A 174 -8.03 8.71 -18.94
CA ASP A 174 -6.67 8.17 -18.96
C ASP A 174 -6.57 7.06 -17.93
N MET A 175 -6.18 5.88 -18.37
CA MET A 175 -6.02 4.69 -17.53
C MET A 175 -4.64 4.11 -17.76
N THR A 176 -3.87 4.02 -16.71
CA THR A 176 -2.58 3.35 -16.73
C THR A 176 -2.78 1.83 -16.70
N PHE A 177 -2.03 1.10 -17.53
CA PHE A 177 -1.97 -0.37 -17.49
C PHE A 177 -0.59 -0.80 -16.95
N PRO A 178 -0.40 -0.78 -15.64
CA PRO A 178 0.86 -1.23 -15.05
C PRO A 178 1.01 -2.74 -15.20
N VAL A 179 2.24 -3.22 -15.09
CA VAL A 179 2.53 -4.66 -15.07
C VAL A 179 2.47 -5.16 -13.62
N GLY A 180 1.99 -6.40 -13.41
CA GLY A 180 1.98 -7.06 -12.11
C GLY A 180 0.75 -6.74 -11.25
N GLU A 181 0.90 -6.73 -9.95
CA GLU A 181 -0.18 -6.57 -8.96
C GLU A 181 -0.96 -5.27 -9.11
N ALA A 182 -0.28 -4.19 -9.49
CA ALA A 182 -0.90 -2.89 -9.67
C ALA A 182 -2.02 -2.90 -10.72
N THR A 183 -2.01 -3.82 -11.69
CA THR A 183 -3.12 -4.00 -12.64
C THR A 183 -4.40 -4.37 -11.88
N ILE A 184 -4.34 -5.36 -10.99
CA ILE A 184 -5.49 -5.77 -10.18
C ILE A 184 -5.93 -4.62 -9.27
N TYR A 185 -4.99 -3.97 -8.60
CA TYR A 185 -5.26 -2.87 -7.69
C TYR A 185 -6.05 -1.74 -8.36
N TYR A 186 -5.66 -1.32 -9.58
CA TYR A 186 -6.34 -0.23 -10.29
C TYR A 186 -7.68 -0.65 -10.92
N TYR A 187 -7.84 -1.90 -11.31
CA TYR A 187 -9.01 -2.35 -12.08
C TYR A 187 -10.04 -3.13 -11.27
N ALA A 188 -9.68 -3.68 -10.12
CA ALA A 188 -10.60 -4.39 -9.25
C ALA A 188 -11.89 -3.62 -8.92
N PRO A 189 -11.86 -2.29 -8.65
CA PRO A 189 -13.07 -1.52 -8.41
C PRO A 189 -14.10 -1.58 -9.55
N PHE A 190 -13.64 -1.68 -10.80
CA PHE A 190 -14.55 -1.82 -11.95
C PHE A 190 -15.22 -3.19 -12.01
N PHE A 191 -14.51 -4.25 -11.63
CA PHE A 191 -15.08 -5.60 -11.55
C PHE A 191 -16.11 -5.69 -10.44
N TRP A 192 -15.76 -5.26 -9.24
CA TRP A 192 -16.63 -5.33 -8.06
C TRP A 192 -17.86 -4.44 -8.22
N SER A 193 -17.73 -3.22 -8.71
CA SER A 193 -18.86 -2.31 -8.92
C SER A 193 -19.84 -2.82 -9.98
N ASN A 194 -19.43 -3.73 -10.84
CA ASN A 194 -20.30 -4.39 -11.82
C ASN A 194 -20.75 -5.80 -11.38
N GLY A 195 -20.59 -6.14 -10.10
CA GLY A 195 -21.01 -7.41 -9.51
C GLY A 195 -20.13 -8.61 -9.84
N GLY A 196 -18.95 -8.37 -10.42
CA GLY A 196 -17.95 -9.43 -10.67
C GLY A 196 -17.10 -9.71 -9.44
N ASN A 197 -16.41 -10.85 -9.47
CA ASN A 197 -15.38 -11.20 -8.49
C ASN A 197 -14.10 -11.60 -9.23
N LEU A 198 -12.94 -11.40 -8.59
CA LEU A 198 -11.63 -11.75 -9.16
C LEU A 198 -11.25 -13.20 -8.82
N ILE A 199 -11.77 -13.72 -7.73
CA ILE A 199 -11.52 -15.07 -7.24
C ILE A 199 -12.86 -15.65 -6.78
N ASP A 200 -13.21 -16.84 -7.22
CA ASP A 200 -14.33 -17.60 -6.70
C ASP A 200 -13.86 -18.39 -5.45
N ASN A 201 -14.68 -18.37 -4.40
CA ASN A 201 -14.45 -19.17 -3.19
C ASN A 201 -14.80 -20.63 -3.39
#